data_cde9203fbf6711ca17acc3e0750d5ed8
#
_entry.id   cde9203fbf6711ca17acc3e0750d5ed8
#
_cell.length_a   1.000
_cell.length_b   1.000
_cell.length_c   1.000
_cell.angle_alpha   90.00
_cell.angle_beta   90.00
_cell.angle_gamma   90.00
#
_symmetry.space_group_name_H-M   'P 1'
#
loop_
_entity.id
_entity.type
_entity.pdbx_description
1 polymer ?
#
loop_
_entity_poly.entity_id
_entity_poly.type
_entity_poly.pdbx_seq_one_letter_code
_entity_poly.pdbx_strand_id
1 'polypeptide(L)'
;MIEPDTIKLLRECDAGIKIGVSSIEEVLDYVHDEKFKEYLSDCKSKHDKLKEEIETLLEKYNDDGKEPNPMAKSMSWIKTNMKLVMNESDETIADLITDGCNMGIKSLNKYLNQYKAADEKTKDIAKRLINLEEKLAIDIRCYL
;
A
#
# COMPACT_ATOMS: atom_id res chain seq x y z
N MET A 1 -15.40 3.65 25.14
CA MET A 1 -15.70 2.65 24.09
C MET A 1 -15.23 3.19 22.75
N ILE A 2 -14.51 2.39 21.97
CA ILE A 2 -13.99 2.82 20.67
C ILE A 2 -15.11 2.69 19.64
N GLU A 3 -15.26 3.73 18.81
CA GLU A 3 -16.22 3.70 17.71
C GLU A 3 -15.90 2.53 16.78
N PRO A 4 -16.87 1.66 16.46
CA PRO A 4 -16.63 0.50 15.58
C PRO A 4 -16.04 0.85 14.21
N ASP A 5 -16.44 1.96 13.62
CA ASP A 5 -15.91 2.42 12.34
C ASP A 5 -14.40 2.73 12.41
N THR A 6 -13.92 3.21 13.57
CA THR A 6 -12.50 3.46 13.81
C THR A 6 -11.69 2.17 13.66
N ILE A 7 -12.12 1.10 14.29
CA ILE A 7 -11.43 -0.19 14.20
C ILE A 7 -11.51 -0.76 12.78
N LYS A 8 -12.68 -0.68 12.16
CA LYS A 8 -12.89 -1.19 10.79
C LYS A 8 -12.00 -0.46 9.78
N LEU A 9 -11.95 0.86 9.86
CA LEU A 9 -11.11 1.65 8.96
C LEU A 9 -9.62 1.36 9.20
N LEU A 10 -9.21 1.27 10.47
CA LEU A 10 -7.84 0.98 10.83
C LEU A 10 -7.38 -0.40 10.31
N ARG A 11 -8.25 -1.40 10.38
CA ARG A 11 -7.98 -2.74 9.81
C ARG A 11 -7.77 -2.68 8.30
N GLU A 12 -8.57 -1.90 7.59
CA GLU A 12 -8.41 -1.76 6.14
C GLU A 12 -7.11 -1.02 5.79
N CYS A 13 -6.72 -0.03 6.59
CA CYS A 13 -5.42 0.63 6.44
C CYS A 13 -4.27 -0.35 6.68
N ASP A 14 -4.40 -1.21 7.69
CA ASP A 14 -3.40 -2.24 8.00
C ASP A 14 -3.21 -3.21 6.83
N ALA A 15 -4.30 -3.72 6.28
CA ALA A 15 -4.24 -4.59 5.09
C ALA A 15 -3.60 -3.87 3.90
N GLY A 16 -4.01 -2.63 3.66
CA GLY A 16 -3.50 -1.82 2.55
C GLY A 16 -2.01 -1.52 2.65
N ILE A 17 -1.53 -1.15 3.84
CA ILE A 17 -0.11 -0.85 4.03
C ILE A 17 0.76 -2.10 3.89
N LYS A 18 0.28 -3.25 4.33
CA LYS A 18 0.98 -4.52 4.16
C LYS A 18 1.15 -4.88 2.70
N ILE A 19 0.11 -4.68 1.88
CA ILE A 19 0.18 -4.87 0.44
C ILE A 19 1.20 -3.91 -0.18
N GLY A 20 1.16 -2.63 0.21
CA GLY A 20 2.07 -1.62 -0.31
C GLY A 20 3.54 -1.94 -0.04
N VAL A 21 3.87 -2.27 1.20
CA VAL A 21 5.23 -2.64 1.60
C VAL A 21 5.69 -3.91 0.86
N SER A 22 4.87 -4.95 0.86
CA SER A 22 5.19 -6.23 0.20
C SER A 22 5.41 -6.05 -1.30
N SER A 23 4.58 -5.25 -1.96
CA SER A 23 4.67 -5.01 -3.39
C SER A 23 5.98 -4.31 -3.76
N ILE A 24 6.39 -3.32 -2.99
CA ILE A 24 7.65 -2.62 -3.22
C ILE A 24 8.83 -3.57 -2.98
N GLU A 25 8.84 -4.30 -1.87
CA GLU A 25 9.89 -5.29 -1.57
C GLU A 25 10.05 -6.30 -2.69
N GLU A 26 8.94 -6.78 -3.20
CA GLU A 26 8.90 -7.80 -4.24
C GLU A 26 9.59 -7.36 -5.52
N VAL A 27 9.41 -6.11 -5.93
CA VAL A 27 9.93 -5.61 -7.20
C VAL A 27 11.35 -5.04 -7.11
N LEU A 28 11.83 -4.67 -5.93
CA LEU A 28 13.13 -4.01 -5.77
C LEU A 28 14.28 -4.78 -6.41
N ASP A 29 14.30 -6.10 -6.29
CA ASP A 29 15.37 -6.94 -6.85
C ASP A 29 15.36 -6.99 -8.37
N TYR A 30 14.27 -6.57 -9.01
CA TYR A 30 14.09 -6.63 -10.46
C TYR A 30 14.27 -5.26 -11.14
N VAL A 31 14.39 -4.19 -10.36
CA VAL A 31 14.57 -2.83 -10.91
C VAL A 31 15.99 -2.67 -11.44
N HIS A 32 16.10 -2.18 -12.68
CA HIS A 32 17.38 -1.96 -13.34
C HIS A 32 17.91 -0.53 -13.20
N ASP A 33 17.04 0.47 -13.30
CA ASP A 33 17.42 1.87 -13.16
C ASP A 33 17.72 2.20 -11.69
N GLU A 34 18.93 2.73 -11.44
CA GLU A 34 19.38 3.04 -10.08
C GLU A 34 18.52 4.10 -9.39
N LYS A 35 18.09 5.12 -10.12
CA LYS A 35 17.24 6.18 -9.57
C LYS A 35 15.86 5.66 -9.22
N PHE A 36 15.32 4.79 -10.06
CA PHE A 36 14.03 4.15 -9.81
C PHE A 36 14.11 3.28 -8.55
N LYS A 37 15.16 2.49 -8.43
CA LYS A 37 15.40 1.63 -7.28
C LYS A 37 15.50 2.44 -5.99
N GLU A 38 16.30 3.51 -6.02
CA GLU A 38 16.45 4.43 -4.88
C GLU A 38 15.11 5.07 -4.50
N TYR A 39 14.35 5.53 -5.48
CA TYR A 39 13.03 6.12 -5.27
C TYR A 39 12.08 5.13 -4.60
N LEU A 40 12.00 3.90 -5.10
CA LEU A 40 11.15 2.85 -4.51
C LEU A 40 11.59 2.49 -3.09
N SER A 41 12.89 2.46 -2.81
CA SER A 41 13.42 2.22 -1.47
C SER A 41 12.99 3.32 -0.49
N ASP A 42 13.03 4.57 -0.92
CA ASP A 42 12.56 5.72 -0.13
C ASP A 42 11.06 5.63 0.12
N CYS A 43 10.28 5.25 -0.89
CA CYS A 43 8.84 5.03 -0.75
C CYS A 43 8.53 3.92 0.25
N LYS A 44 9.29 2.83 0.19
CA LYS A 44 9.15 1.73 1.14
C LYS A 44 9.37 2.22 2.57
N SER A 45 10.40 3.02 2.80
CA SER A 45 10.69 3.60 4.12
C SER A 45 9.52 4.44 4.64
N LYS A 46 8.90 5.23 3.79
CA LYS A 46 7.73 6.03 4.15
C LYS A 46 6.52 5.15 4.49
N HIS A 47 6.31 4.10 3.73
CA HIS A 47 5.27 3.11 4.01
C HIS A 47 5.53 2.39 5.34
N ASP A 48 6.77 2.00 5.61
CA ASP A 48 7.16 1.34 6.86
C ASP A 48 6.86 2.22 8.09
N LYS A 49 7.13 3.51 8.00
CA LYS A 49 6.82 4.45 9.09
C LYS A 49 5.32 4.53 9.37
N LEU A 50 4.52 4.60 8.33
CA LEU A 50 3.06 4.62 8.47
C LEU A 50 2.54 3.28 9.01
N LYS A 51 3.14 2.18 8.58
CA LYS A 51 2.83 0.83 9.08
C LYS A 51 3.07 0.73 10.59
N GLU A 52 4.18 1.23 11.07
CA GLU A 52 4.48 1.26 12.51
C GLU A 52 3.44 2.05 13.29
N GLU A 53 3.02 3.18 12.75
CA GLU A 53 1.99 4.02 13.36
C GLU A 53 0.64 3.30 13.44
N ILE A 54 0.27 2.58 12.38
CA ILE A 54 -0.94 1.75 12.35
C ILE A 54 -0.85 0.63 13.39
N GLU A 55 0.26 -0.07 13.45
CA GLU A 55 0.49 -1.16 14.39
C GLU A 55 0.40 -0.68 15.85
N THR A 56 0.96 0.48 16.13
CA THR A 56 0.89 1.11 17.46
C THR A 56 -0.55 1.38 17.88
N LEU A 57 -1.37 1.88 16.98
CA LEU A 57 -2.79 2.12 17.27
C LEU A 57 -3.57 0.82 17.44
N LEU A 58 -3.29 -0.19 16.63
CA LEU A 58 -3.91 -1.50 16.77
C LEU A 58 -3.60 -2.12 18.12
N GLU A 59 -2.35 -2.06 18.57
CA GLU A 59 -1.93 -2.54 19.88
C GLU A 59 -2.69 -1.79 20.99
N LYS A 60 -2.79 -0.48 20.88
CA LYS A 60 -3.53 0.35 21.83
C LYS A 60 -4.99 -0.09 21.96
N TYR A 61 -5.60 -0.54 20.88
CA TYR A 61 -6.98 -0.97 20.84
C TYR A 61 -7.14 -2.47 21.06
N ASN A 62 -6.05 -3.20 21.34
CA ASN A 62 -6.03 -4.67 21.49
C ASN A 62 -6.63 -5.37 20.27
N ASP A 63 -6.29 -4.89 19.08
CA ASP A 63 -6.77 -5.45 17.82
C ASP A 63 -5.62 -6.06 17.02
N ASP A 64 -5.87 -7.20 16.41
CA ASP A 64 -4.85 -7.91 15.65
C ASP A 64 -4.66 -7.37 14.22
N GLY A 65 -5.50 -6.42 13.82
CA GLY A 65 -5.47 -5.88 12.46
C GLY A 65 -6.11 -6.81 11.45
N LYS A 66 -5.72 -6.68 10.21
CA LYS A 66 -6.27 -7.46 9.10
C LYS A 66 -5.18 -7.85 8.12
N GLU A 67 -5.09 -9.16 7.86
CA GLU A 67 -4.25 -9.63 6.77
C GLU A 67 -4.89 -9.31 5.42
N PRO A 68 -4.07 -9.04 4.38
CA PRO A 68 -4.60 -8.86 3.03
C PRO A 68 -5.36 -10.09 2.59
N ASN A 69 -6.44 -9.86 1.85
CA ASN A 69 -7.21 -10.92 1.20
C ASN A 69 -6.26 -11.82 0.38
N PRO A 70 -6.44 -13.16 0.36
CA PRO A 70 -5.58 -14.06 -0.42
C PRO A 70 -5.45 -13.69 -1.89
N MET A 71 -6.50 -13.15 -2.50
CA MET A 71 -6.45 -12.66 -3.88
C MET A 71 -5.69 -11.33 -4.02
N ALA A 72 -5.61 -10.58 -2.94
CA ALA A 72 -4.84 -9.35 -2.84
C ALA A 72 -3.46 -9.59 -2.23
N LYS A 73 -3.09 -10.82 -1.92
CA LYS A 73 -1.72 -11.18 -1.56
C LYS A 73 -0.87 -10.94 -2.79
N SER A 74 -0.49 -9.70 -2.92
CA SER A 74 0.19 -9.15 -4.07
C SER A 74 1.49 -9.85 -4.43
N MET A 75 2.15 -10.45 -3.45
CA MET A 75 3.41 -11.15 -3.70
C MET A 75 3.28 -12.21 -4.79
N SER A 76 2.31 -13.11 -4.66
CA SER A 76 2.07 -14.14 -5.66
C SER A 76 1.62 -13.54 -6.99
N TRP A 77 0.80 -12.49 -6.92
CA TRP A 77 0.27 -11.85 -8.11
C TRP A 77 1.38 -11.14 -8.91
N ILE A 78 2.21 -10.34 -8.23
CA ILE A 78 3.32 -9.63 -8.87
C ILE A 78 4.34 -10.62 -9.43
N LYS A 79 4.76 -11.61 -8.64
CA LYS A 79 5.68 -12.66 -9.11
C LYS A 79 5.14 -13.41 -10.32
N THR A 80 3.87 -13.80 -10.29
CA THR A 80 3.25 -14.52 -11.40
C THR A 80 3.24 -13.67 -12.65
N ASN A 81 2.85 -12.41 -12.54
CA ASN A 81 2.82 -11.49 -13.68
C ASN A 81 4.22 -11.23 -14.23
N MET A 82 5.21 -11.03 -13.36
CA MET A 82 6.59 -10.81 -13.80
C MET A 82 7.20 -12.04 -14.46
N LYS A 83 6.86 -13.25 -13.98
CA LYS A 83 7.31 -14.50 -14.60
C LYS A 83 6.67 -14.73 -15.97
N LEU A 84 5.47 -14.24 -16.19
CA LEU A 84 4.78 -14.34 -17.48
C LEU A 84 5.32 -13.33 -18.50
N VAL A 85 6.02 -12.30 -18.05
CA VAL A 85 6.65 -11.31 -18.91
C VAL A 85 8.08 -11.78 -19.21
N MET A 86 8.34 -12.10 -20.46
CA MET A 86 9.65 -12.62 -20.90
C MET A 86 10.80 -11.62 -20.71
N ASN A 87 10.49 -10.33 -20.55
CA ASN A 87 11.46 -9.29 -20.25
C ASN A 87 11.01 -8.55 -19.01
N GLU A 88 11.66 -8.82 -17.88
CA GLU A 88 11.46 -8.04 -16.66
C GLU A 88 12.05 -6.65 -16.90
N SER A 89 11.20 -5.67 -17.11
CA SER A 89 11.61 -4.30 -17.39
C SER A 89 11.11 -3.34 -16.33
N ASP A 90 11.78 -2.22 -16.20
CA ASP A 90 11.33 -1.14 -15.33
C ASP A 90 9.93 -0.63 -15.73
N GLU A 91 9.64 -0.65 -17.04
CA GLU A 91 8.31 -0.33 -17.57
C GLU A 91 7.23 -1.26 -16.99
N THR A 92 7.47 -2.57 -16.99
CA THR A 92 6.55 -3.54 -16.42
C THR A 92 6.36 -3.33 -14.93
N ILE A 93 7.44 -3.07 -14.21
CA ILE A 93 7.39 -2.78 -12.77
C ILE A 93 6.58 -1.52 -12.51
N ALA A 94 6.83 -0.45 -13.26
CA ALA A 94 6.08 0.80 -13.14
C ALA A 94 4.59 0.59 -13.42
N ASP A 95 4.26 -0.21 -14.42
CA ASP A 95 2.88 -0.55 -14.77
C ASP A 95 2.18 -1.29 -13.63
N LEU A 96 2.80 -2.33 -13.09
CA LEU A 96 2.24 -3.11 -11.98
C LEU A 96 2.07 -2.28 -10.72
N ILE A 97 3.05 -1.46 -10.36
CA ILE A 97 2.98 -0.58 -9.18
C ILE A 97 1.87 0.47 -9.38
N THR A 98 1.76 1.05 -10.57
CA THR A 98 0.69 2.02 -10.87
C THR A 98 -0.68 1.40 -10.71
N ASP A 99 -0.89 0.19 -11.22
CA ASP A 99 -2.16 -0.53 -11.06
C ASP A 99 -2.48 -0.77 -9.58
N GLY A 100 -1.48 -1.20 -8.81
CA GLY A 100 -1.63 -1.42 -7.37
C GLY A 100 -1.99 -0.14 -6.63
N CYS A 101 -1.32 0.97 -6.95
CA CYS A 101 -1.62 2.28 -6.36
C CYS A 101 -3.07 2.71 -6.65
N ASN A 102 -3.50 2.58 -7.89
CA ASN A 102 -4.86 2.96 -8.28
C ASN A 102 -5.92 2.10 -7.57
N MET A 103 -5.68 0.82 -7.42
CA MET A 103 -6.55 -0.07 -6.66
C MET A 103 -6.62 0.33 -5.18
N GLY A 104 -5.48 0.63 -4.58
CA GLY A 104 -5.39 1.05 -3.18
C GLY A 104 -6.09 2.38 -2.93
N ILE A 105 -5.87 3.36 -3.79
CA ILE A 105 -6.53 4.69 -3.72
C ILE A 105 -8.04 4.53 -3.77
N LYS A 106 -8.53 3.76 -4.72
CA LYS A 106 -9.97 3.50 -4.86
C LYS A 106 -10.55 2.84 -3.62
N SER A 107 -9.91 1.77 -3.14
CA SER A 107 -10.39 1.03 -1.97
C SER A 107 -10.42 1.87 -0.71
N LEU A 108 -9.35 2.64 -0.45
CA LEU A 108 -9.27 3.49 0.74
C LEU A 108 -10.31 4.61 0.72
N ASN A 109 -10.58 5.20 -0.43
CA ASN A 109 -11.64 6.20 -0.57
C ASN A 109 -13.02 5.59 -0.30
N LYS A 110 -13.26 4.37 -0.78
CA LYS A 110 -14.49 3.64 -0.47
C LYS A 110 -14.65 3.42 1.03
N TYR A 111 -13.58 3.00 1.71
CA TYR A 111 -13.62 2.76 3.15
C TYR A 111 -13.82 4.04 3.95
N LEU A 112 -13.21 5.15 3.55
CA LEU A 112 -13.45 6.46 4.15
C LEU A 112 -14.94 6.85 4.05
N ASN A 113 -15.56 6.56 2.92
CA ASN A 113 -16.99 6.82 2.71
C ASN A 113 -17.87 5.86 3.50
N GLN A 114 -17.44 4.62 3.66
CA GLN A 114 -18.19 3.57 4.36
C GLN A 114 -18.12 3.73 5.88
N TYR A 115 -16.95 4.06 6.40
CA TYR A 115 -16.69 4.15 7.84
C TYR A 115 -16.63 5.62 8.30
N LYS A 116 -17.70 6.34 8.04
CA LYS A 116 -17.79 7.80 8.27
C LYS A 116 -17.64 8.19 9.75
N ALA A 117 -18.03 7.32 10.67
CA ALA A 117 -17.96 7.60 12.09
C ALA A 117 -16.58 7.35 12.71
N ALA A 118 -15.61 6.87 11.93
CA ALA A 118 -14.24 6.69 12.39
C ALA A 118 -13.67 8.00 12.94
N ASP A 119 -12.78 7.90 13.94
CA ASP A 119 -12.16 9.09 14.50
C ASP A 119 -11.26 9.81 13.50
N GLU A 120 -10.97 11.08 13.78
CA GLU A 120 -10.18 11.92 12.87
C GLU A 120 -8.73 11.40 12.71
N LYS A 121 -8.16 10.82 13.75
CA LYS A 121 -6.81 10.29 13.71
C LYS A 121 -6.70 9.12 12.72
N THR A 122 -7.67 8.21 12.74
CA THR A 122 -7.71 7.07 11.82
C THR A 122 -8.00 7.51 10.39
N LYS A 123 -8.92 8.47 10.22
CA LYS A 123 -9.19 9.08 8.91
C LYS A 123 -7.93 9.74 8.34
N ASP A 124 -7.17 10.42 9.19
CA ASP A 124 -5.91 11.05 8.79
C ASP A 124 -4.90 10.01 8.28
N ILE A 125 -4.78 8.88 8.97
CA ILE A 125 -3.93 7.77 8.54
C ILE A 125 -4.35 7.27 7.15
N ALA A 126 -5.64 7.05 6.93
CA ALA A 126 -6.15 6.62 5.63
C ALA A 126 -5.82 7.63 4.53
N LYS A 127 -5.99 8.91 4.81
CA LYS A 127 -5.67 10.00 3.85
C LYS A 127 -4.17 10.08 3.56
N ARG A 128 -3.33 9.89 4.57
CA ARG A 128 -1.87 9.87 4.36
C ARG A 128 -1.45 8.67 3.52
N LEU A 129 -2.07 7.52 3.71
CA LEU A 129 -1.81 6.35 2.87
C LEU A 129 -2.24 6.60 1.43
N ILE A 130 -3.41 7.20 1.22
CA ILE A 130 -3.87 7.61 -0.11
C ILE A 130 -2.84 8.54 -0.76
N ASN A 131 -2.35 9.53 -0.02
CA ASN A 131 -1.37 10.48 -0.54
C ASN A 131 -0.05 9.81 -0.91
N LEU A 132 0.42 8.84 -0.14
CA LEU A 132 1.60 8.05 -0.48
C LEU A 132 1.41 7.31 -1.80
N GLU A 133 0.25 6.68 -1.98
CA GLU A 133 -0.07 5.93 -3.19
C GLU A 133 -0.21 6.85 -4.41
N GLU A 134 -0.86 8.00 -4.26
CA GLU A 134 -1.00 8.99 -5.32
C GLU A 134 0.37 9.53 -5.76
N LYS A 135 1.21 9.89 -4.80
CA LYS A 135 2.55 10.41 -5.09
C LYS A 135 3.40 9.37 -5.79
N LEU A 136 3.37 8.12 -5.33
CA LEU A 136 4.09 7.02 -5.94
C LEU A 136 3.65 6.84 -7.41
N ALA A 137 2.35 6.79 -7.66
CA ALA A 137 1.81 6.65 -9.02
C ALA A 137 2.24 7.81 -9.95
N ILE A 138 2.27 9.04 -9.42
CA ILE A 138 2.69 10.21 -10.18
C ILE A 138 4.20 10.17 -10.49
N ASP A 139 5.01 9.90 -9.47
CA ASP A 139 6.46 10.03 -9.58
C ASP A 139 7.09 8.93 -10.45
N ILE A 140 6.44 7.80 -10.63
CA ILE A 140 6.96 6.71 -11.47
C ILE A 140 6.45 6.75 -12.92
N ARG A 141 5.66 7.75 -13.29
CA ARG A 141 5.14 7.90 -14.67
C ARG A 141 6.22 7.91 -15.73
N CYS A 142 7.38 8.47 -15.41
CA CYS A 142 8.49 8.53 -16.35
C CYS A 142 9.07 7.15 -16.71
N TYR A 143 8.73 6.12 -15.97
CA TYR A 143 9.18 4.76 -16.25
C TYR A 143 8.15 3.91 -17.02
N LEU A 144 6.94 4.43 -17.18
CA LEU A 144 5.88 3.74 -17.94
C LEU A 144 6.16 3.63 -19.43
#